data_2b4fe1d610bcebc8244c8814dd98a08b
#
_entry.id   2b4fe1d610bcebc8244c8814dd98a08b
#
_cell.length_a   1.000
_cell.length_b   1.000
_cell.length_c   1.000
_cell.angle_alpha   90.00
_cell.angle_beta   90.00
_cell.angle_gamma   90.00
#
_symmetry.space_group_name_H-M   'P 1'
#
loop_
_entity.id
_entity.type
_entity.pdbx_description
1 polymer ?
#
loop_
_entity_poly.entity_id
_entity_poly.type
_entity_poly.pdbx_seq_one_letter_code
_entity_poly.pdbx_strand_id
1 'polypeptide(L)'
;LQSSHSSCLSLAGQIHGEILTAFKEELPNIQLKHYGYLPHKEAIRLMKSADLLLNFIFIGAQKDMISGKLLEYIATAIPILSIGDPNSEAGKFIKQGTAAAMFEADQLDKIQRFVEKAIKGKGLLKNRFPDIENWSREALTKRLERILL
;
A
#
# COMPACT_ATOMS: atom_id res chain seq x y z
N LEU A 1 11.66 20.87 18.87
CA LEU A 1 10.80 21.36 17.77
C LEU A 1 9.93 20.22 17.30
N GLN A 2 8.74 20.08 17.93
CA GLN A 2 7.67 19.19 17.48
C GLN A 2 7.14 19.77 16.17
N SER A 3 7.40 19.11 15.06
CA SER A 3 6.76 19.44 13.80
C SER A 3 5.28 19.04 13.91
N SER A 4 4.40 20.01 14.03
CA SER A 4 2.94 19.84 14.06
C SER A 4 2.40 19.43 12.68
N HIS A 5 2.81 18.28 12.17
CA HIS A 5 2.15 17.70 11.01
C HIS A 5 0.99 16.84 11.53
N SER A 6 -0.23 17.28 11.33
CA SER A 6 -1.40 16.45 11.60
C SER A 6 -1.43 15.32 10.57
N SER A 7 -1.16 14.10 11.02
CA SER A 7 -1.26 12.91 10.18
C SER A 7 -2.72 12.48 10.04
N CYS A 8 -3.12 12.09 8.84
CA CYS A 8 -4.46 11.60 8.55
C CYS A 8 -4.39 10.17 7.99
N LEU A 9 -5.07 9.22 8.64
CA LEU A 9 -5.27 7.88 8.13
C LEU A 9 -6.61 7.78 7.41
N SER A 10 -6.58 7.51 6.12
CA SER A 10 -7.77 7.32 5.28
C SER A 10 -8.04 5.85 5.05
N LEU A 11 -9.24 5.40 5.39
CA LEU A 11 -9.69 4.01 5.23
C LEU A 11 -10.87 3.99 4.27
N ALA A 12 -10.84 3.11 3.27
CA ALA A 12 -11.93 2.85 2.35
C ALA A 12 -12.28 1.35 2.33
N GLY A 13 -13.55 1.03 2.28
CA GLY A 13 -14.09 -0.32 2.33
C GLY A 13 -14.96 -0.55 3.55
N GLN A 14 -15.53 -1.74 3.66
CA GLN A 14 -16.29 -2.14 4.82
C GLN A 14 -15.32 -2.57 5.94
N ILE A 15 -15.37 -1.87 7.06
CA ILE A 15 -14.54 -2.14 8.24
C ILE A 15 -15.45 -2.29 9.43
N HIS A 16 -15.25 -3.34 10.23
CA HIS A 16 -16.02 -3.56 11.45
C HIS A 16 -15.83 -2.39 12.43
N GLY A 17 -16.93 -2.00 13.09
CA GLY A 17 -16.93 -0.86 14.02
C GLY A 17 -15.92 -0.99 15.16
N GLU A 18 -15.72 -2.19 15.67
CA GLU A 18 -14.72 -2.49 16.72
C GLU A 18 -13.30 -2.13 16.27
N ILE A 19 -12.94 -2.41 14.99
CA ILE A 19 -11.63 -2.05 14.45
C ILE A 19 -11.49 -0.53 14.34
N LEU A 20 -12.55 0.18 13.92
CA LEU A 20 -12.52 1.64 13.85
C LEU A 20 -12.41 2.27 15.24
N THR A 21 -13.04 1.67 16.24
CA THR A 21 -12.93 2.10 17.64
C THR A 21 -11.51 1.88 18.15
N ALA A 22 -10.95 0.69 17.96
CA ALA A 22 -9.57 0.39 18.34
C ALA A 22 -8.57 1.36 17.70
N PHE A 23 -8.72 1.71 16.41
CA PHE A 23 -7.87 2.70 15.75
C PHE A 23 -7.94 4.08 16.43
N LYS A 24 -9.12 4.52 16.85
CA LYS A 24 -9.28 5.82 17.53
C LYS A 24 -8.66 5.84 18.92
N GLU A 25 -8.77 4.74 19.62
CA GLU A 25 -8.22 4.58 20.98
C GLU A 25 -6.69 4.47 20.96
N GLU A 26 -6.14 3.67 20.05
CA GLU A 26 -4.70 3.43 19.95
C GLU A 26 -3.94 4.57 19.25
N LEU A 27 -4.60 5.35 18.41
CA LEU A 27 -3.99 6.40 17.58
C LEU A 27 -4.67 7.78 17.81
N PRO A 28 -4.75 8.29 19.06
CA PRO A 28 -5.50 9.49 19.40
C PRO A 28 -4.99 10.76 18.68
N ASN A 29 -3.74 10.78 18.24
CA ASN A 29 -3.11 11.92 17.58
C ASN A 29 -3.19 11.83 16.04
N ILE A 30 -3.83 10.81 15.48
CA ILE A 30 -4.00 10.62 14.04
C ILE A 30 -5.46 10.87 13.68
N GLN A 31 -5.69 11.78 12.75
CA GLN A 31 -7.03 11.96 12.21
C GLN A 31 -7.45 10.73 11.41
N LEU A 32 -8.48 10.01 11.87
CA LEU A 32 -9.05 8.87 11.16
C LEU A 32 -10.21 9.33 10.27
N LYS A 33 -10.14 9.05 8.97
CA LYS A 33 -11.23 9.23 8.01
C LYS A 33 -11.65 7.88 7.44
N HIS A 34 -12.90 7.49 7.68
CA HIS A 34 -13.47 6.27 7.10
C HIS A 34 -14.53 6.65 6.05
N TYR A 35 -14.31 6.21 4.80
CA TYR A 35 -15.13 6.55 3.64
C TYR A 35 -16.20 5.49 3.34
N GLY A 36 -16.20 4.35 4.04
CA GLY A 36 -17.06 3.22 3.67
C GLY A 36 -16.70 2.65 2.30
N TYR A 37 -17.69 2.05 1.63
CA TYR A 37 -17.51 1.55 0.27
C TYR A 37 -17.41 2.73 -0.70
N LEU A 38 -16.37 2.71 -1.54
CA LEU A 38 -16.18 3.68 -2.61
C LEU A 38 -16.27 2.99 -3.98
N PRO A 39 -16.91 3.62 -4.98
CA PRO A 39 -16.78 3.21 -6.37
C PRO A 39 -15.31 3.19 -6.80
N HIS A 40 -14.94 2.27 -7.68
CA HIS A 40 -13.54 2.04 -8.07
C HIS A 40 -12.80 3.33 -8.50
N LYS A 41 -13.44 4.19 -9.29
CA LYS A 41 -12.84 5.47 -9.71
C LYS A 41 -12.51 6.40 -8.54
N GLU A 42 -13.38 6.42 -7.53
CA GLU A 42 -13.19 7.24 -6.33
C GLU A 42 -12.10 6.65 -5.42
N ALA A 43 -12.07 5.32 -5.30
CA ALA A 43 -11.00 4.63 -4.58
C ALA A 43 -9.62 4.94 -5.21
N ILE A 44 -9.50 4.93 -6.54
CA ILE A 44 -8.27 5.33 -7.24
C ILE A 44 -7.91 6.79 -6.97
N ARG A 45 -8.89 7.70 -6.97
CA ARG A 45 -8.63 9.11 -6.65
C ARG A 45 -8.12 9.27 -5.21
N LEU A 46 -8.73 8.57 -4.26
CA LEU A 46 -8.29 8.57 -2.88
C LEU A 46 -6.87 8.05 -2.75
N MET A 47 -6.53 6.92 -3.38
CA MET A 47 -5.17 6.38 -3.40
C MET A 47 -4.15 7.39 -3.95
N LYS A 48 -4.47 8.05 -5.07
CA LYS A 48 -3.59 9.05 -5.70
C LYS A 48 -3.43 10.34 -4.90
N SER A 49 -4.33 10.63 -3.97
CA SER A 49 -4.26 11.79 -3.08
C SER A 49 -3.44 11.52 -1.81
N ALA A 50 -3.04 10.29 -1.57
CA ALA A 50 -2.24 9.93 -0.40
C ALA A 50 -0.75 10.26 -0.59
N ASP A 51 -0.06 10.52 0.50
CA ASP A 51 1.40 10.66 0.53
C ASP A 51 2.09 9.30 0.68
N LEU A 52 1.38 8.31 1.24
CA LEU A 52 1.84 6.95 1.48
C LEU A 52 0.65 5.99 1.43
N LEU A 53 0.81 4.85 0.78
CA LEU A 53 -0.16 3.76 0.79
C LEU A 53 0.27 2.66 1.76
N LEU A 54 -0.66 2.21 2.59
CA LEU A 54 -0.45 1.13 3.54
C LEU A 54 -1.07 -0.16 3.01
N ASN A 55 -0.29 -1.23 3.02
CA ASN A 55 -0.72 -2.55 2.59
C ASN A 55 -0.38 -3.58 3.68
N PHE A 56 -1.35 -4.42 4.04
CA PHE A 56 -1.16 -5.48 5.02
C PHE A 56 -1.35 -6.81 4.33
N ILE A 57 -0.34 -7.69 4.45
CA ILE A 57 -0.38 -9.05 3.94
C ILE A 57 -0.25 -10.00 5.11
N PHE A 58 -1.29 -10.76 5.36
CA PHE A 58 -1.30 -11.72 6.46
C PHE A 58 -0.26 -12.82 6.23
N ILE A 59 0.49 -13.11 7.28
CA ILE A 59 1.45 -14.24 7.30
C ILE A 59 0.63 -15.52 7.38
N GLY A 60 0.68 -16.37 6.34
CA GLY A 60 -0.07 -17.61 6.28
C GLY A 60 0.02 -18.31 4.93
N ALA A 61 -0.98 -19.10 4.57
CA ALA A 61 -0.99 -20.02 3.44
C ALA A 61 -0.86 -19.41 2.03
N GLN A 62 -0.74 -18.10 1.90
CA GLN A 62 -0.73 -17.40 0.60
C GLN A 62 0.61 -16.71 0.31
N LYS A 63 1.72 -17.37 0.62
CA LYS A 63 3.07 -16.82 0.38
C LYS A 63 3.36 -16.48 -1.09
N ASP A 64 2.66 -17.15 -2.00
CA ASP A 64 2.89 -17.01 -3.45
C ASP A 64 1.92 -16.04 -4.13
N MET A 65 1.05 -15.37 -3.36
CA MET A 65 0.03 -14.51 -3.93
C MET A 65 0.46 -13.03 -3.97
N ILE A 66 0.33 -12.42 -5.15
CA ILE A 66 0.38 -10.97 -5.34
C ILE A 66 -1.08 -10.50 -5.49
N SER A 67 -1.57 -9.71 -4.53
CA SER A 67 -2.96 -9.25 -4.55
C SER A 67 -3.20 -8.20 -5.63
N GLY A 68 -4.43 -8.18 -6.20
CA GLY A 68 -4.84 -7.14 -7.15
C GLY A 68 -4.74 -5.73 -6.56
N LYS A 69 -5.01 -5.57 -5.25
CA LYS A 69 -4.83 -4.29 -4.54
C LYS A 69 -3.39 -3.79 -4.60
N LEU A 70 -2.41 -4.67 -4.44
CA LEU A 70 -1.00 -4.30 -4.52
C LEU A 70 -0.65 -3.80 -5.92
N LEU A 71 -1.13 -4.46 -6.98
CA LEU A 71 -0.93 -4.01 -8.36
C LEU A 71 -1.57 -2.63 -8.61
N GLU A 72 -2.78 -2.38 -8.06
CA GLU A 72 -3.42 -1.07 -8.13
C GLU A 72 -2.59 0.00 -7.40
N TYR A 73 -2.04 -0.30 -6.22
CA TYR A 73 -1.17 0.61 -5.48
C TYR A 73 0.08 0.97 -6.28
N ILE A 74 0.73 -0.02 -6.86
CA ILE A 74 1.93 0.17 -7.70
C ILE A 74 1.61 1.09 -8.88
N ALA A 75 0.47 0.92 -9.54
CA ALA A 75 0.03 1.73 -10.66
C ALA A 75 -0.23 3.20 -10.31
N THR A 76 -0.36 3.56 -9.02
CA THR A 76 -0.53 4.97 -8.58
C THR A 76 0.77 5.75 -8.56
N ALA A 77 1.91 5.08 -8.55
CA ALA A 77 3.24 5.65 -8.33
C ALA A 77 3.42 6.35 -6.95
N ILE A 78 2.51 6.13 -6.00
CA ILE A 78 2.63 6.60 -4.62
C ILE A 78 3.56 5.65 -3.85
N PRO A 79 4.37 6.13 -2.87
CA PRO A 79 5.13 5.27 -1.98
C PRO A 79 4.27 4.21 -1.29
N ILE A 80 4.78 2.99 -1.14
CA ILE A 80 4.04 1.87 -0.55
C ILE A 80 4.81 1.30 0.64
N LEU A 81 4.17 1.31 1.80
CA LEU A 81 4.60 0.55 2.97
C LEU A 81 3.74 -0.70 3.09
N SER A 82 4.36 -1.86 3.04
CA SER A 82 3.69 -3.13 3.30
C SER A 82 4.16 -3.74 4.62
N ILE A 83 3.24 -4.34 5.34
CA ILE A 83 3.52 -5.15 6.53
C ILE A 83 3.21 -6.60 6.17
N GLY A 84 4.20 -7.48 6.32
CA GLY A 84 4.10 -8.88 5.96
C GLY A 84 5.47 -9.56 5.91
N ASP A 85 5.55 -10.75 5.30
CA ASP A 85 6.81 -11.46 5.09
C ASP A 85 7.59 -10.89 3.88
N PRO A 86 8.76 -10.24 4.11
CA PRO A 86 9.58 -9.69 3.02
C PRO A 86 10.14 -10.73 2.05
N ASN A 87 10.10 -12.02 2.42
CA ASN A 87 10.58 -13.12 1.61
C ASN A 87 9.47 -13.78 0.78
N SER A 88 8.20 -13.39 0.99
CA SER A 88 7.08 -13.81 0.13
C SER A 88 7.24 -13.31 -1.30
N GLU A 89 6.46 -13.87 -2.25
CA GLU A 89 6.45 -13.37 -3.63
C GLU A 89 6.02 -11.90 -3.71
N ALA A 90 5.05 -11.48 -2.91
CA ALA A 90 4.67 -10.07 -2.79
C ALA A 90 5.82 -9.21 -2.25
N GLY A 91 6.58 -9.69 -1.25
CA GLY A 91 7.74 -8.99 -0.72
C GLY A 91 8.87 -8.83 -1.73
N LYS A 92 9.17 -9.89 -2.47
CA LYS A 92 10.14 -9.86 -3.58
C LYS A 92 9.69 -8.90 -4.68
N PHE A 93 8.41 -8.89 -5.00
CA PHE A 93 7.84 -8.00 -6.00
C PHE A 93 7.93 -6.53 -5.56
N ILE A 94 7.54 -6.22 -4.33
CA ILE A 94 7.61 -4.86 -3.77
C ILE A 94 9.04 -4.29 -3.79
N LYS A 95 10.05 -5.11 -3.54
CA LYS A 95 11.47 -4.71 -3.56
C LYS A 95 11.94 -4.14 -4.92
N GLN A 96 11.23 -4.39 -6.00
CA GLN A 96 11.54 -3.83 -7.31
C GLN A 96 11.17 -2.35 -7.42
N GLY A 97 10.33 -1.85 -6.53
CA GLY A 97 9.91 -0.45 -6.52
C GLY A 97 10.94 0.48 -5.88
N THR A 98 11.09 1.69 -6.44
CA THR A 98 12.06 2.68 -5.94
C THR A 98 11.64 3.33 -4.60
N ALA A 99 10.36 3.29 -4.27
CA ALA A 99 9.77 3.85 -3.05
C ALA A 99 8.70 2.91 -2.46
N ALA A 100 9.01 1.62 -2.43
CA ALA A 100 8.16 0.60 -1.83
C ALA A 100 9.01 -0.31 -0.95
N ALA A 101 8.47 -0.74 0.18
CA ALA A 101 9.14 -1.67 1.09
C ALA A 101 8.11 -2.53 1.82
N MET A 102 8.54 -3.74 2.18
CA MET A 102 7.81 -4.62 3.07
C MET A 102 8.65 -4.93 4.30
N PHE A 103 8.05 -4.84 5.45
CA PHE A 103 8.66 -5.15 6.75
C PHE A 103 7.78 -6.10 7.54
N GLU A 104 8.39 -6.89 8.41
CA GLU A 104 7.67 -7.61 9.45
C GLU A 104 7.14 -6.62 10.50
N ALA A 105 6.05 -6.98 11.19
CA ALA A 105 5.36 -6.08 12.10
C ALA A 105 6.21 -5.62 13.30
N ASP A 106 7.22 -6.40 13.68
CA ASP A 106 8.15 -6.10 14.78
C ASP A 106 9.31 -5.18 14.37
N GLN A 107 9.51 -4.92 13.07
CA GLN A 107 10.61 -4.07 12.56
C GLN A 107 10.27 -2.57 12.65
N LEU A 108 9.81 -2.12 13.82
CA LEU A 108 9.27 -0.77 14.05
C LEU A 108 10.23 0.35 13.63
N ASP A 109 11.52 0.23 13.92
CA ASP A 109 12.53 1.24 13.54
C ASP A 109 12.64 1.43 12.03
N LYS A 110 12.55 0.33 11.27
CA LYS A 110 12.61 0.39 9.80
C LYS A 110 11.33 0.99 9.23
N ILE A 111 10.18 0.60 9.79
CA ILE A 111 8.87 1.14 9.44
C ILE A 111 8.86 2.65 9.67
N GLN A 112 9.27 3.10 10.85
CA GLN A 112 9.31 4.51 11.19
C GLN A 112 10.18 5.30 10.22
N ARG A 113 11.42 4.86 9.96
CA ARG A 113 12.33 5.52 9.01
C ARG A 113 11.74 5.62 7.60
N PHE A 114 11.05 4.57 7.16
CA PHE A 114 10.39 4.57 5.85
C PHE A 114 9.25 5.59 5.80
N VAL A 115 8.39 5.62 6.81
CA VAL A 115 7.27 6.57 6.94
C VAL A 115 7.80 8.01 6.96
N GLU A 116 8.81 8.29 7.79
CA GLU A 116 9.42 9.62 7.86
C GLU A 116 9.99 10.07 6.51
N LYS A 117 10.68 9.18 5.80
CA LYS A 117 11.21 9.45 4.46
C LYS A 117 10.09 9.76 3.47
N ALA A 118 9.01 8.98 3.48
CA ALA A 118 7.87 9.18 2.60
C ALA A 118 7.17 10.53 2.88
N ILE A 119 6.95 10.87 4.14
CA ILE A 119 6.31 12.13 4.55
C ILE A 119 7.20 13.35 4.22
N LYS A 120 8.51 13.27 4.52
CA LYS A 120 9.45 14.35 4.20
C LYS A 120 9.59 14.56 2.68
N GLY A 121 9.48 13.49 1.91
CA GLY A 121 9.50 13.51 0.45
C GLY A 121 8.16 13.79 -0.21
N LYS A 122 7.21 14.39 0.50
CA LYS A 122 5.84 14.65 0.05
C LYS A 122 5.77 15.18 -1.38
N GLY A 123 5.09 14.42 -2.24
CA GLY A 123 4.92 14.75 -3.66
C GLY A 123 6.19 14.60 -4.54
N LEU A 124 7.38 14.49 -3.96
CA LEU A 124 8.64 14.33 -4.69
C LEU A 124 9.07 12.87 -4.81
N LEU A 125 8.75 12.07 -3.79
CA LEU A 125 9.08 10.65 -3.80
C LEU A 125 8.06 9.90 -4.65
N LYS A 126 8.49 9.42 -5.80
CA LYS A 126 7.67 8.61 -6.71
C LYS A 126 8.12 7.15 -6.67
N ASN A 127 7.15 6.28 -6.52
CA ASN A 127 7.40 4.85 -6.61
C ASN A 127 7.38 4.42 -8.08
N ARG A 128 8.53 3.98 -8.59
CA ARG A 128 8.68 3.50 -9.97
C ARG A 128 8.93 2.01 -9.93
N PHE A 129 8.17 1.26 -10.70
CA PHE A 129 8.35 -0.16 -10.90
C PHE A 129 8.82 -0.41 -12.34
N PRO A 130 9.84 -1.26 -12.55
CA PRO A 130 10.20 -1.69 -13.89
C PRO A 130 9.04 -2.48 -14.49
N ASP A 131 8.80 -2.27 -15.76
CA ASP A 131 7.87 -3.06 -16.58
C ASP A 131 6.46 -3.23 -16.01
N ILE A 132 5.96 -2.25 -15.23
CA ILE A 132 4.63 -2.32 -14.60
C ILE A 132 3.52 -2.55 -15.65
N GLU A 133 3.71 -2.09 -16.87
CA GLU A 133 2.78 -2.26 -17.97
C GLU A 133 2.55 -3.74 -18.32
N ASN A 134 3.56 -4.59 -18.13
CA ASN A 134 3.47 -6.04 -18.34
C ASN A 134 2.54 -6.74 -17.35
N TRP A 135 2.16 -6.07 -16.27
CA TRP A 135 1.23 -6.57 -15.24
C TRP A 135 -0.19 -6.05 -15.42
N SER A 136 -0.44 -5.28 -16.48
CA SER A 136 -1.81 -4.87 -16.82
C SER A 136 -2.67 -6.10 -17.19
N ARG A 137 -3.98 -6.01 -16.93
CA ARG A 137 -4.91 -7.09 -17.32
C ARG A 137 -4.80 -7.42 -18.79
N GLU A 138 -4.66 -6.40 -19.65
CA GLU A 138 -4.49 -6.58 -21.08
C GLU A 138 -3.21 -7.35 -21.43
N ALA A 139 -2.07 -6.97 -20.84
CA ALA A 139 -0.80 -7.65 -21.07
C ALA A 139 -0.84 -9.11 -20.58
N LEU A 140 -1.42 -9.35 -19.40
CA LEU A 140 -1.57 -10.71 -18.86
C LEU A 140 -2.51 -11.57 -19.71
N THR A 141 -3.62 -11.00 -20.22
CA THR A 141 -4.55 -11.69 -21.14
C THR A 141 -3.84 -12.08 -22.44
N LYS A 142 -3.10 -11.15 -23.06
CA LYS A 142 -2.32 -11.45 -24.27
C LYS A 142 -1.25 -12.53 -24.03
N ARG A 143 -0.62 -12.57 -22.86
CA ARG A 143 0.33 -13.64 -22.51
C ARG A 143 -0.36 -14.98 -22.36
N LEU A 144 -1.52 -15.02 -21.72
CA LEU A 144 -2.32 -16.25 -21.56
C LEU A 144 -2.77 -16.78 -22.92
N GLU A 145 -3.27 -15.91 -23.79
CA GLU A 145 -3.69 -16.26 -25.16
C GLU A 145 -2.57 -16.95 -25.95
N ARG A 146 -1.33 -16.43 -25.86
CA ARG A 146 -0.15 -17.05 -26.52
C ARG A 146 0.24 -18.42 -25.95
N ILE A 147 -0.16 -18.75 -24.73
CA ILE A 147 0.12 -20.04 -24.12
C ILE A 147 -0.95 -21.07 -24.51
N LEU A 148 -2.17 -20.62 -24.76
CA LEU A 148 -3.30 -21.47 -25.06
C LEU A 148 -3.52 -21.74 -26.56
N LEU A 149 -2.93 -20.96 -27.43
CA LEU A 149 -2.95 -21.05 -28.89
C LEU A 149 -1.62 -21.50 -29.46
#